data_3efa21603508bfa0b19c6d3cf400b992
#
_entry.id   3efa21603508bfa0b19c6d3cf400b992
#
_cell.length_a   1.000
_cell.length_b   1.000
_cell.length_c   1.000
_cell.angle_alpha   90.00
_cell.angle_beta   90.00
_cell.angle_gamma   90.00
#
_symmetry.space_group_name_H-M   'P 1'
#
loop_
_entity.id
_entity.type
_entity.pdbx_description
1 polymer ?
#
loop_
_entity_poly.entity_id
_entity_poly.type
_entity_poly.pdbx_seq_one_letter_code
_entity_poly.pdbx_strand_id
1 'polypeptide(L)'
;MNLQVFGHRHFAMGALVSFTYGIALFGSTYLLPVYMQMGLRLSPSYIGAALLPAGILLAVTIAAVGRLSHRMPPAHWVSWGLALLALSFALMPLVHPAAGLVLLWILVILGRIGLGFILPSLNLGAMRGLPKDLIPQASSVIGFVRMLGGAAGVSICAIVLEWRLAVYALSTSGQGGADLRAFNETFVFLATMTALALLAAWKMGEAQTIAKKD
;
A
#
# COMPACT_ATOMS: atom_id res chain seq x y z
N MET A 1 -21.90 13.31 10.00
CA MET A 1 -21.39 11.95 9.80
C MET A 1 -22.01 11.05 10.87
N ASN A 2 -22.73 10.03 10.46
CA ASN A 2 -23.36 9.11 11.42
C ASN A 2 -22.32 8.04 11.79
N LEU A 3 -21.76 8.10 13.00
CA LEU A 3 -20.74 7.17 13.50
C LEU A 3 -21.27 5.74 13.72
N GLN A 4 -22.58 5.52 13.56
CA GLN A 4 -23.23 4.21 13.67
C GLN A 4 -22.63 3.17 12.71
N VAL A 5 -22.05 3.59 11.57
CA VAL A 5 -21.36 2.66 10.65
C VAL A 5 -20.17 1.94 11.30
N PHE A 6 -19.49 2.57 12.27
CA PHE A 6 -18.37 1.94 13.01
C PHE A 6 -18.83 0.86 14.02
N GLY A 7 -20.11 0.82 14.37
CA GLY A 7 -20.69 -0.27 15.16
C GLY A 7 -20.67 -1.62 14.43
N HIS A 8 -20.53 -1.62 13.11
CA HIS A 8 -20.44 -2.85 12.33
C HIS A 8 -18.98 -3.30 12.24
N ARG A 9 -18.64 -4.43 12.83
CA ARG A 9 -17.28 -4.98 12.92
C ARG A 9 -16.58 -5.09 11.55
N HIS A 10 -17.31 -5.49 10.50
CA HIS A 10 -16.78 -5.55 9.13
C HIS A 10 -16.37 -4.19 8.60
N PHE A 11 -17.15 -3.16 8.89
CA PHE A 11 -16.84 -1.81 8.49
C PHE A 11 -15.61 -1.26 9.22
N ALA A 12 -15.53 -1.44 10.54
CA ALA A 12 -14.39 -0.99 11.34
C ALA A 12 -13.06 -1.63 10.88
N MET A 13 -13.06 -2.95 10.61
CA MET A 13 -11.90 -3.64 10.03
C MET A 13 -11.58 -3.15 8.62
N GLY A 14 -12.60 -2.93 7.78
CA GLY A 14 -12.43 -2.34 6.45
C GLY A 14 -11.83 -0.93 6.51
N ALA A 15 -12.24 -0.11 7.48
CA ALA A 15 -11.69 1.23 7.70
C ALA A 15 -10.20 1.16 8.11
N LEU A 16 -9.82 0.24 9.01
CA LEU A 16 -8.43 0.03 9.40
C LEU A 16 -7.56 -0.39 8.20
N VAL A 17 -8.03 -1.36 7.42
CA VAL A 17 -7.33 -1.78 6.18
C VAL A 17 -7.26 -0.64 5.18
N SER A 18 -8.32 0.19 5.07
CA SER A 18 -8.35 1.36 4.19
C SER A 18 -7.31 2.42 4.60
N PHE A 19 -7.16 2.66 5.90
CA PHE A 19 -6.14 3.56 6.43
C PHE A 19 -4.73 3.08 6.07
N THR A 20 -4.43 1.81 6.33
CA THR A 20 -3.12 1.22 6.02
C THR A 20 -2.87 1.15 4.51
N TYR A 21 -3.91 0.85 3.72
CA TYR A 21 -3.82 0.95 2.27
C TYR A 21 -3.48 2.36 1.80
N GLY A 22 -4.06 3.38 2.44
CA GLY A 22 -3.71 4.78 2.20
C GLY A 22 -2.24 5.06 2.48
N ILE A 23 -1.72 4.62 3.63
CA ILE A 23 -0.29 4.73 3.98
C ILE A 23 0.57 4.10 2.89
N ALA A 24 0.29 2.87 2.50
CA ALA A 24 1.08 2.14 1.52
C ALA A 24 1.02 2.76 0.11
N LEU A 25 -0.19 3.16 -0.34
CA LEU A 25 -0.40 3.78 -1.64
C LEU A 25 0.34 5.11 -1.78
N PHE A 26 0.06 6.05 -0.88
CA PHE A 26 0.61 7.40 -0.98
C PHE A 26 2.07 7.45 -0.50
N GLY A 27 2.43 6.68 0.54
CA GLY A 27 3.82 6.53 0.99
C GLY A 27 4.71 5.98 -0.11
N SER A 28 4.29 4.92 -0.83
CA SER A 28 5.06 4.40 -1.97
C SER A 28 5.08 5.34 -3.17
N THR A 29 4.01 6.09 -3.39
CA THR A 29 3.94 7.09 -4.48
C THR A 29 4.91 8.25 -4.25
N TYR A 30 5.16 8.59 -2.98
CA TYR A 30 6.19 9.55 -2.59
C TYR A 30 7.59 8.93 -2.62
N LEU A 31 7.76 7.78 -1.95
CA LEU A 31 9.07 7.19 -1.70
C LEU A 31 9.77 6.67 -2.97
N LEU A 32 9.01 6.07 -3.91
CA LEU A 32 9.57 5.49 -5.14
C LEU A 32 10.28 6.52 -6.03
N PRO A 33 9.66 7.66 -6.42
CA PRO A 33 10.36 8.67 -7.21
C PRO A 33 11.56 9.27 -6.49
N VAL A 34 11.45 9.50 -5.18
CA VAL A 34 12.56 10.05 -4.37
C VAL A 34 13.72 9.05 -4.32
N TYR A 35 13.44 7.75 -4.12
CA TYR A 35 14.44 6.69 -4.18
C TYR A 35 15.14 6.62 -5.55
N MET A 36 14.37 6.67 -6.64
CA MET A 36 14.92 6.62 -8.00
C MET A 36 15.79 7.86 -8.29
N GLN A 37 15.39 9.03 -7.78
CA GLN A 37 16.12 10.28 -8.02
C GLN A 37 17.36 10.41 -7.12
N MET A 38 17.22 10.23 -5.83
CA MET A 38 18.30 10.43 -4.85
C MET A 38 19.17 9.18 -4.69
N GLY A 39 18.55 8.01 -4.55
CA GLY A 39 19.24 6.75 -4.32
C GLY A 39 19.90 6.19 -5.57
N LEU A 40 19.21 6.18 -6.71
CA LEU A 40 19.71 5.63 -7.97
C LEU A 40 20.23 6.69 -8.95
N ARG A 41 20.12 7.98 -8.61
CA ARG A 41 20.60 9.12 -9.43
C ARG A 41 20.01 9.17 -10.83
N LEU A 42 18.75 8.72 -11.00
CA LEU A 42 18.05 8.74 -12.29
C LEU A 42 17.48 10.13 -12.57
N SER A 43 17.40 10.50 -13.86
CA SER A 43 16.82 11.78 -14.26
C SER A 43 15.29 11.79 -14.05
N PRO A 44 14.68 12.95 -13.70
CA PRO A 44 13.24 13.06 -13.52
C PRO A 44 12.42 12.63 -14.73
N SER A 45 12.90 12.92 -15.96
CA SER A 45 12.23 12.50 -17.19
C SER A 45 12.20 10.97 -17.33
N TYR A 46 13.30 10.30 -17.00
CA TYR A 46 13.37 8.84 -16.99
C TYR A 46 12.43 8.24 -15.94
N ILE A 47 12.40 8.81 -14.73
CA ILE A 47 11.50 8.37 -13.64
C ILE A 47 10.04 8.48 -14.07
N GLY A 48 9.65 9.61 -14.68
CA GLY A 48 8.29 9.80 -15.17
C GLY A 48 7.89 8.79 -16.25
N ALA A 49 8.76 8.61 -17.27
CA ALA A 49 8.55 7.62 -18.32
C ALA A 49 8.47 6.19 -17.77
N ALA A 50 9.26 5.93 -16.77
CA ALA A 50 9.35 4.67 -16.08
C ALA A 50 8.11 4.35 -15.24
N LEU A 51 7.56 5.27 -14.49
CA LEU A 51 6.39 5.06 -13.65
C LEU A 51 5.06 5.04 -14.42
N LEU A 52 5.02 5.54 -15.65
CA LEU A 52 3.82 5.57 -16.47
C LEU A 52 3.26 4.16 -16.76
N PRO A 53 4.04 3.18 -17.25
CA PRO A 53 3.55 1.81 -17.46
C PRO A 53 3.04 1.17 -16.15
N ALA A 54 3.71 1.44 -15.03
CA ALA A 54 3.31 0.93 -13.73
C ALA A 54 1.95 1.52 -13.29
N GLY A 55 1.68 2.79 -13.59
CA GLY A 55 0.38 3.43 -13.38
C GLY A 55 -0.73 2.83 -14.26
N ILE A 56 -0.45 2.59 -15.53
CA ILE A 56 -1.39 1.92 -16.46
C ILE A 56 -1.72 0.51 -15.94
N LEU A 57 -0.70 -0.24 -15.51
CA LEU A 57 -0.90 -1.60 -14.99
C LEU A 57 -1.76 -1.60 -13.72
N LEU A 58 -1.57 -0.62 -12.84
CA LEU A 58 -2.44 -0.42 -11.67
C LEU A 58 -3.90 -0.24 -12.09
N ALA A 59 -4.17 0.65 -13.06
CA ALA A 59 -5.52 0.90 -13.56
C ALA A 59 -6.16 -0.35 -14.19
N VAL A 60 -5.39 -1.07 -15.01
CA VAL A 60 -5.83 -2.35 -15.61
C VAL A 60 -6.12 -3.39 -14.53
N THR A 61 -5.28 -3.50 -13.52
CA THR A 61 -5.47 -4.45 -12.41
C THR A 61 -6.74 -4.11 -11.63
N ILE A 62 -6.98 -2.83 -11.31
CA ILE A 62 -8.22 -2.38 -10.65
C ILE A 62 -9.44 -2.78 -11.47
N ALA A 63 -9.43 -2.53 -12.79
CA ALA A 63 -10.54 -2.88 -13.67
C ALA A 63 -10.77 -4.40 -13.77
N ALA A 64 -9.70 -5.18 -13.86
CA ALA A 64 -9.75 -6.63 -13.93
C ALA A 64 -10.31 -7.23 -12.63
N VAL A 65 -9.78 -6.81 -11.48
CA VAL A 65 -10.26 -7.29 -10.17
C VAL A 65 -11.68 -6.84 -9.90
N GLY A 66 -12.07 -5.63 -10.30
CA GLY A 66 -13.44 -5.15 -10.21
C GLY A 66 -14.42 -6.09 -10.94
N ARG A 67 -14.05 -6.58 -12.13
CA ARG A 67 -14.85 -7.54 -12.90
C ARG A 67 -14.84 -8.96 -12.31
N LEU A 68 -13.72 -9.38 -11.69
CA LEU A 68 -13.55 -10.70 -11.10
C LEU A 68 -13.98 -10.78 -9.63
N SER A 69 -14.33 -9.66 -9.02
CA SER A 69 -14.61 -9.55 -7.57
C SER A 69 -15.77 -10.44 -7.10
N HIS A 70 -16.65 -10.87 -8.02
CA HIS A 70 -17.76 -11.78 -7.72
C HIS A 70 -17.32 -13.27 -7.61
N ARG A 71 -16.13 -13.64 -8.13
CA ARG A 71 -15.65 -15.03 -8.14
C ARG A 71 -15.06 -15.49 -6.81
N MET A 72 -14.55 -14.57 -6.00
CA MET A 72 -13.89 -14.89 -4.72
C MET A 72 -14.35 -13.91 -3.62
N PRO A 73 -14.34 -14.32 -2.35
CA PRO A 73 -14.62 -13.42 -1.24
C PRO A 73 -13.65 -12.21 -1.25
N PRO A 74 -14.15 -10.98 -1.02
CA PRO A 74 -13.32 -9.78 -1.05
C PRO A 74 -12.10 -9.83 -0.13
N ALA A 75 -12.22 -10.49 1.04
CA ALA A 75 -11.12 -10.65 1.99
C ALA A 75 -9.90 -11.37 1.38
N HIS A 76 -10.10 -12.35 0.50
CA HIS A 76 -9.00 -13.06 -0.16
C HIS A 76 -8.24 -12.13 -1.12
N TRP A 77 -8.96 -11.35 -1.93
CA TRP A 77 -8.34 -10.37 -2.82
C TRP A 77 -7.52 -9.32 -2.07
N VAL A 78 -8.08 -8.82 -0.95
CA VAL A 78 -7.38 -7.86 -0.08
C VAL A 78 -6.13 -8.49 0.53
N SER A 79 -6.22 -9.72 1.04
CA SER A 79 -5.08 -10.43 1.64
C SER A 79 -3.97 -10.71 0.62
N TRP A 80 -4.32 -11.19 -0.59
CA TRP A 80 -3.35 -11.38 -1.67
C TRP A 80 -2.71 -10.06 -2.09
N GLY A 81 -3.50 -8.99 -2.21
CA GLY A 81 -2.99 -7.66 -2.53
C GLY A 81 -2.01 -7.12 -1.49
N LEU A 82 -2.35 -7.24 -0.20
CA LEU A 82 -1.45 -6.84 0.89
C LEU A 82 -0.18 -7.69 0.95
N ALA A 83 -0.28 -9.01 0.72
CA ALA A 83 0.88 -9.89 0.70
C ALA A 83 1.85 -9.54 -0.45
N LEU A 84 1.34 -9.34 -1.67
CA LEU A 84 2.14 -8.91 -2.82
C LEU A 84 2.80 -7.55 -2.57
N LEU A 85 2.07 -6.63 -1.97
CA LEU A 85 2.57 -5.28 -1.68
C LEU A 85 3.65 -5.31 -0.59
N ALA A 86 3.41 -6.04 0.50
CA ALA A 86 4.40 -6.21 1.57
C ALA A 86 5.67 -6.89 1.06
N LEU A 87 5.53 -7.92 0.22
CA LEU A 87 6.65 -8.60 -0.43
C LEU A 87 7.43 -7.66 -1.34
N SER A 88 6.74 -6.85 -2.16
CA SER A 88 7.35 -5.84 -3.01
C SER A 88 8.24 -4.89 -2.20
N PHE A 89 7.72 -4.34 -1.09
CA PHE A 89 8.49 -3.42 -0.24
C PHE A 89 9.61 -4.13 0.53
N ALA A 90 9.39 -5.35 1.01
CA ALA A 90 10.41 -6.13 1.74
C ALA A 90 11.61 -6.51 0.86
N LEU A 91 11.40 -6.66 -0.44
CA LEU A 91 12.46 -6.99 -1.40
C LEU A 91 13.17 -5.76 -1.98
N MET A 92 12.66 -4.53 -1.76
CA MET A 92 13.30 -3.30 -2.24
C MET A 92 14.76 -3.14 -1.78
N PRO A 93 15.18 -3.54 -0.58
CA PRO A 93 16.58 -3.49 -0.17
C PRO A 93 17.55 -4.30 -1.03
N LEU A 94 17.05 -5.26 -1.81
CA LEU A 94 17.87 -6.04 -2.75
C LEU A 94 18.20 -5.28 -4.05
N VAL A 95 17.53 -4.14 -4.27
CA VAL A 95 17.81 -3.28 -5.43
C VAL A 95 19.05 -2.45 -5.15
N HIS A 96 20.13 -2.73 -5.87
CA HIS A 96 21.36 -1.95 -5.84
C HIS A 96 21.84 -1.70 -7.27
N PRO A 97 22.70 -0.71 -7.49
CA PRO A 97 23.15 -0.34 -8.84
C PRO A 97 23.72 -1.51 -9.65
N ALA A 98 24.34 -2.49 -9.00
CA ALA A 98 24.89 -3.69 -9.62
C ALA A 98 23.84 -4.73 -10.02
N ALA A 99 22.66 -4.76 -9.36
CA ALA A 99 21.58 -5.72 -9.67
C ALA A 99 20.73 -5.30 -10.90
N GLY A 100 21.00 -4.13 -11.44
CA GLY A 100 20.29 -3.58 -12.58
C GLY A 100 18.87 -3.06 -12.27
N LEU A 101 18.34 -2.25 -13.19
CA LEU A 101 17.02 -1.65 -13.08
C LEU A 101 15.87 -2.66 -13.25
N VAL A 102 16.18 -3.87 -13.75
CA VAL A 102 15.18 -4.91 -14.00
C VAL A 102 14.49 -5.36 -12.71
N LEU A 103 15.26 -5.59 -11.65
CA LEU A 103 14.71 -5.98 -10.35
C LEU A 103 13.80 -4.89 -9.79
N LEU A 104 14.22 -3.62 -9.89
CA LEU A 104 13.39 -2.48 -9.49
C LEU A 104 12.04 -2.51 -10.22
N TRP A 105 12.05 -2.73 -11.54
CA TRP A 105 10.84 -2.80 -12.35
C TRP A 105 9.92 -3.93 -11.93
N ILE A 106 10.45 -5.12 -11.70
CA ILE A 106 9.67 -6.28 -11.25
C ILE A 106 8.99 -5.94 -9.91
N LEU A 107 9.71 -5.35 -8.97
CA LEU A 107 9.17 -5.01 -7.67
C LEU A 107 8.12 -3.90 -7.75
N VAL A 108 8.35 -2.85 -8.53
CA VAL A 108 7.36 -1.79 -8.76
C VAL A 108 6.08 -2.36 -9.38
N ILE A 109 6.19 -3.20 -10.39
CA ILE A 109 5.07 -3.88 -11.04
C ILE A 109 4.31 -4.75 -10.01
N LEU A 110 5.02 -5.55 -9.23
CA LEU A 110 4.45 -6.41 -8.20
C LEU A 110 3.65 -5.59 -7.17
N GLY A 111 4.22 -4.49 -6.70
CA GLY A 111 3.54 -3.56 -5.79
C GLY A 111 2.28 -2.93 -6.41
N ARG A 112 2.32 -2.54 -7.69
CA ARG A 112 1.16 -1.97 -8.39
C ARG A 112 0.03 -2.98 -8.58
N ILE A 113 0.35 -4.24 -8.87
CA ILE A 113 -0.63 -5.34 -8.90
C ILE A 113 -1.24 -5.52 -7.51
N GLY A 114 -0.43 -5.57 -6.45
CA GLY A 114 -0.91 -5.64 -5.07
C GLY A 114 -1.88 -4.52 -4.72
N LEU A 115 -1.54 -3.27 -5.03
CA LEU A 115 -2.42 -2.11 -4.83
C LEU A 115 -3.74 -2.22 -5.61
N GLY A 116 -3.68 -2.74 -6.84
CA GLY A 116 -4.85 -2.93 -7.69
C GLY A 116 -5.82 -3.99 -7.16
N PHE A 117 -5.32 -5.01 -6.47
CA PHE A 117 -6.15 -6.04 -5.84
C PHE A 117 -6.93 -5.50 -4.64
N ILE A 118 -6.35 -4.60 -3.88
CA ILE A 118 -6.92 -4.13 -2.62
C ILE A 118 -8.11 -3.21 -2.85
N LEU A 119 -7.99 -2.19 -3.71
CA LEU A 119 -8.95 -1.08 -3.78
C LEU A 119 -10.40 -1.52 -4.08
N PRO A 120 -10.71 -2.26 -5.16
CA PRO A 120 -12.09 -2.65 -5.45
C PRO A 120 -12.63 -3.62 -4.41
N SER A 121 -11.79 -4.57 -3.97
CA SER A 121 -12.19 -5.61 -3.03
C SER A 121 -12.42 -5.07 -1.63
N LEU A 122 -11.63 -4.09 -1.19
CA LEU A 122 -11.80 -3.42 0.09
C LEU A 122 -13.14 -2.66 0.15
N ASN A 123 -13.47 -1.90 -0.91
CA ASN A 123 -14.73 -1.18 -0.97
C ASN A 123 -15.93 -2.14 -0.90
N LEU A 124 -15.89 -3.24 -1.66
CA LEU A 124 -16.94 -4.26 -1.62
C LEU A 124 -17.03 -4.95 -0.27
N GLY A 125 -15.88 -5.30 0.33
CA GLY A 125 -15.82 -6.00 1.62
C GLY A 125 -16.31 -5.15 2.78
N ALA A 126 -15.93 -3.87 2.82
CA ALA A 126 -16.31 -2.95 3.87
C ALA A 126 -17.82 -2.62 3.88
N MET A 127 -18.47 -2.69 2.72
CA MET A 127 -19.90 -2.38 2.59
C MET A 127 -20.80 -3.61 2.76
N ARG A 128 -20.24 -4.81 2.87
CA ARG A 128 -21.03 -6.04 3.08
C ARG A 128 -21.76 -6.01 4.41
N GLY A 129 -23.05 -6.36 4.37
CA GLY A 129 -23.90 -6.42 5.57
C GLY A 129 -24.39 -5.06 6.08
N LEU A 130 -24.05 -3.95 5.40
CA LEU A 130 -24.62 -2.65 5.72
C LEU A 130 -26.00 -2.48 5.07
N PRO A 131 -26.97 -1.82 5.76
CA PRO A 131 -28.21 -1.36 5.17
C PRO A 131 -27.94 -0.49 3.94
N LYS A 132 -28.80 -0.59 2.90
CA LYS A 132 -28.59 0.10 1.61
C LYS A 132 -28.52 1.62 1.74
N ASP A 133 -29.25 2.19 2.68
CA ASP A 133 -29.29 3.62 3.02
C ASP A 133 -27.97 4.13 3.61
N LEU A 134 -27.18 3.25 4.24
CA LEU A 134 -25.88 3.59 4.81
C LEU A 134 -24.70 3.44 3.84
N ILE A 135 -24.88 2.76 2.71
CA ILE A 135 -23.79 2.49 1.74
C ILE A 135 -23.12 3.77 1.21
N PRO A 136 -23.87 4.83 0.77
CA PRO A 136 -23.21 6.04 0.28
C PRO A 136 -22.35 6.72 1.35
N GLN A 137 -22.83 6.73 2.59
CA GLN A 137 -22.12 7.30 3.73
C GLN A 137 -20.88 6.47 4.09
N ALA A 138 -21.01 5.15 4.11
CA ALA A 138 -19.92 4.22 4.36
C ALA A 138 -18.79 4.39 3.32
N SER A 139 -19.17 4.54 2.04
CA SER A 139 -18.21 4.79 0.95
C SER A 139 -17.41 6.08 1.15
N SER A 140 -18.09 7.16 1.54
CA SER A 140 -17.44 8.44 1.82
C SER A 140 -16.48 8.34 3.01
N VAL A 141 -16.88 7.66 4.08
CA VAL A 141 -16.04 7.46 5.27
C VAL A 141 -14.80 6.63 4.93
N ILE A 142 -14.95 5.53 4.20
CA ILE A 142 -13.81 4.69 3.76
C ILE A 142 -12.85 5.51 2.89
N GLY A 143 -13.36 6.32 1.96
CA GLY A 143 -12.56 7.22 1.14
C GLY A 143 -11.80 8.24 1.97
N PHE A 144 -12.47 8.86 2.95
CA PHE A 144 -11.86 9.83 3.87
C PHE A 144 -10.76 9.19 4.74
N VAL A 145 -11.02 8.04 5.33
CA VAL A 145 -10.04 7.29 6.14
C VAL A 145 -8.81 6.92 5.31
N ARG A 146 -9.01 6.53 4.05
CA ARG A 146 -7.91 6.27 3.12
C ARG A 146 -7.07 7.51 2.85
N MET A 147 -7.69 8.68 2.66
CA MET A 147 -6.97 9.94 2.45
C MET A 147 -6.19 10.36 3.70
N LEU A 148 -6.77 10.18 4.89
CA LEU A 148 -6.05 10.40 6.16
C LEU A 148 -4.84 9.48 6.28
N GLY A 149 -5.01 8.18 5.98
CA GLY A 149 -3.92 7.23 5.91
C GLY A 149 -2.85 7.66 4.92
N GLY A 150 -3.25 8.19 3.76
CA GLY A 150 -2.36 8.71 2.75
C GLY A 150 -1.51 9.89 3.24
N ALA A 151 -2.14 10.88 3.85
CA ALA A 151 -1.44 12.02 4.42
C ALA A 151 -0.45 11.59 5.51
N ALA A 152 -0.90 10.71 6.43
CA ALA A 152 -0.02 10.13 7.45
C ALA A 152 1.13 9.35 6.82
N GLY A 153 0.86 8.55 5.78
CA GLY A 153 1.86 7.73 5.11
C GLY A 153 2.98 8.53 4.46
N VAL A 154 2.63 9.58 3.72
CA VAL A 154 3.64 10.50 3.14
C VAL A 154 4.48 11.15 4.24
N SER A 155 3.81 11.72 5.27
CA SER A 155 4.50 12.41 6.36
C SER A 155 5.42 11.49 7.14
N ILE A 156 4.97 10.30 7.51
CA ILE A 156 5.78 9.32 8.26
C ILE A 156 6.96 8.85 7.41
N CYS A 157 6.74 8.53 6.13
CA CYS A 157 7.82 8.11 5.24
C CYS A 157 8.88 9.23 5.08
N ALA A 158 8.46 10.49 4.94
CA ALA A 158 9.37 11.62 4.85
C ALA A 158 10.19 11.78 6.13
N ILE A 159 9.53 11.78 7.30
CA ILE A 159 10.18 11.91 8.60
C ILE A 159 11.17 10.77 8.85
N VAL A 160 10.76 9.52 8.59
CA VAL A 160 11.64 8.34 8.78
C VAL A 160 12.85 8.44 7.85
N LEU A 161 12.63 8.80 6.59
CA LEU A 161 13.69 8.94 5.61
C LEU A 161 14.68 10.04 6.01
N GLU A 162 14.20 11.24 6.34
CA GLU A 162 15.05 12.37 6.76
C GLU A 162 15.82 12.05 8.03
N TRP A 163 15.16 11.45 9.02
CA TRP A 163 15.83 11.03 10.26
C TRP A 163 16.96 10.03 9.98
N ARG A 164 16.71 9.03 9.14
CA ARG A 164 17.74 8.02 8.79
C ARG A 164 18.88 8.63 7.97
N LEU A 165 18.57 9.52 7.03
CA LEU A 165 19.59 10.25 6.29
C LEU A 165 20.48 11.09 7.22
N ALA A 166 19.91 11.80 8.19
CA ALA A 166 20.65 12.58 9.17
C ALA A 166 21.57 11.69 10.04
N VAL A 167 21.05 10.55 10.52
CA VAL A 167 21.85 9.59 11.31
C VAL A 167 23.04 9.05 10.51
N TYR A 168 22.82 8.70 9.24
CA TYR A 168 23.90 8.18 8.39
C TYR A 168 24.89 9.27 7.95
N ALA A 169 24.44 10.50 7.73
CA ALA A 169 25.33 11.62 7.44
C ALA A 169 26.32 11.89 8.58
N LEU A 170 25.89 11.73 9.83
CA LEU A 170 26.74 11.89 11.02
C LEU A 170 27.67 10.69 11.24
N SER A 171 27.24 9.47 10.84
CA SER A 171 27.97 8.23 11.14
C SER A 171 29.01 7.85 10.09
N THR A 172 28.89 8.37 8.86
CA THR A 172 29.69 7.88 7.72
C THR A 172 30.20 9.07 6.89
N SER A 173 31.30 9.64 7.31
CA SER A 173 32.00 10.64 6.51
C SER A 173 32.50 10.04 5.20
N GLY A 174 31.70 10.18 4.12
CA GLY A 174 32.15 10.02 2.74
C GLY A 174 31.91 8.67 2.05
N GLN A 175 31.12 7.75 2.60
CA GLN A 175 30.78 6.50 1.88
C GLN A 175 29.42 6.62 1.19
N GLY A 176 29.39 6.58 -0.16
CA GLY A 176 28.23 6.74 -1.03
C GLY A 176 27.12 5.68 -0.93
N GLY A 177 27.00 4.99 0.19
CA GLY A 177 25.94 4.00 0.46
C GLY A 177 24.98 4.40 1.58
N ALA A 178 25.20 5.55 2.23
CA ALA A 178 24.37 6.04 3.33
C ALA A 178 22.93 6.30 2.89
N ASP A 179 22.75 6.93 1.73
CA ASP A 179 21.44 7.26 1.16
C ASP A 179 20.62 5.98 0.90
N LEU A 180 21.24 4.98 0.26
CA LEU A 180 20.55 3.71 -0.06
C LEU A 180 20.10 2.96 1.20
N ARG A 181 20.89 2.98 2.28
CA ARG A 181 20.50 2.35 3.56
C ARG A 181 19.28 3.02 4.18
N ALA A 182 19.23 4.35 4.18
CA ALA A 182 18.08 5.10 4.68
C ALA A 182 16.78 4.75 3.92
N PHE A 183 16.86 4.65 2.59
CA PHE A 183 15.74 4.23 1.76
C PHE A 183 15.31 2.79 2.05
N ASN A 184 16.27 1.87 2.15
CA ASN A 184 16.01 0.47 2.43
C ASN A 184 15.24 0.29 3.74
N GLU A 185 15.64 0.99 4.80
CA GLU A 185 14.95 0.93 6.09
C GLU A 185 13.54 1.55 6.02
N THR A 186 13.36 2.61 5.23
CA THR A 186 12.03 3.19 5.02
C THR A 186 11.12 2.24 4.24
N PHE A 187 11.63 1.50 3.27
CA PHE A 187 10.87 0.45 2.58
C PHE A 187 10.53 -0.72 3.50
N VAL A 188 11.47 -1.15 4.36
CA VAL A 188 11.20 -2.18 5.38
C VAL A 188 10.13 -1.72 6.36
N PHE A 189 10.15 -0.44 6.75
CA PHE A 189 9.08 0.14 7.56
C PHE A 189 7.71 0.07 6.86
N LEU A 190 7.62 0.44 5.58
CA LEU A 190 6.38 0.30 4.80
C LEU A 190 5.95 -1.17 4.67
N ALA A 191 6.90 -2.09 4.50
CA ALA A 191 6.64 -3.52 4.43
C ALA A 191 6.02 -4.02 5.74
N THR A 192 6.59 -3.62 6.89
CA THR A 192 6.07 -4.03 8.22
C THR A 192 4.67 -3.47 8.47
N MET A 193 4.41 -2.20 8.14
CA MET A 193 3.08 -1.61 8.25
C MET A 193 2.05 -2.33 7.38
N THR A 194 2.44 -2.68 6.15
CA THR A 194 1.57 -3.40 5.22
C THR A 194 1.34 -4.86 5.67
N ALA A 195 2.35 -5.52 6.22
CA ALA A 195 2.23 -6.87 6.77
C ALA A 195 1.33 -6.91 8.03
N LEU A 196 1.39 -5.89 8.89
CA LEU A 196 0.46 -5.76 10.02
C LEU A 196 -0.99 -5.61 9.56
N ALA A 197 -1.23 -4.90 8.46
CA ALA A 197 -2.58 -4.80 7.88
C ALA A 197 -3.09 -6.15 7.32
N LEU A 198 -2.20 -7.05 6.92
CA LEU A 198 -2.58 -8.40 6.49
C LEU A 198 -3.23 -9.19 7.64
N LEU A 199 -2.76 -9.02 8.87
CA LEU A 199 -3.37 -9.64 10.05
C LEU A 199 -4.79 -9.11 10.30
N ALA A 200 -5.02 -7.81 10.08
CA ALA A 200 -6.35 -7.22 10.18
C ALA A 200 -7.29 -7.70 9.06
N ALA A 201 -6.78 -7.85 7.85
CA ALA A 201 -7.53 -8.36 6.71
C ALA A 201 -7.92 -9.84 6.90
N TRP A 202 -7.08 -10.64 7.49
CA TRP A 202 -7.35 -12.04 7.82
C TRP A 202 -8.51 -12.18 8.81
N LYS A 203 -8.50 -11.39 9.89
CA LYS A 203 -9.62 -11.34 10.83
C LYS A 203 -10.94 -10.89 10.20
N MET A 204 -10.89 -10.07 9.15
CA MET A 204 -12.06 -9.70 8.36
C MET A 204 -12.62 -10.91 7.59
N GLY A 205 -11.75 -11.80 7.11
CA GLY A 205 -12.13 -13.03 6.39
C GLY A 205 -12.78 -14.08 7.30
N GLU A 206 -12.26 -14.30 8.50
CA GLU A 206 -12.82 -15.25 9.47
C GLU A 206 -14.25 -14.88 9.89
N ALA A 207 -14.50 -13.59 10.12
CA ALA A 207 -15.84 -13.11 10.47
C ALA A 207 -16.86 -13.33 9.33
N GLN A 208 -16.43 -13.38 8.06
CA GLN A 208 -17.30 -13.70 6.92
C GLN A 208 -17.66 -15.19 6.85
N THR A 209 -16.80 -16.05 7.34
CA THR A 209 -17.02 -17.52 7.32
C THR A 209 -18.00 -17.93 8.41
N ILE A 210 -17.99 -17.26 9.54
CA ILE A 210 -18.92 -17.53 10.68
C ILE A 210 -20.34 -17.08 10.31
N ALA A 211 -20.49 -15.87 9.76
CA ALA A 211 -21.79 -15.32 9.34
C ALA A 211 -22.49 -16.08 8.17
N LYS A 212 -21.82 -17.02 7.54
CA LYS A 212 -22.39 -17.89 6.48
C LYS A 212 -22.86 -19.25 7.01
N LYS A 213 -22.53 -19.57 8.27
CA LYS A 213 -22.90 -20.84 8.95
C LYS A 213 -24.15 -20.72 9.81
N ASP A 214 -24.55 -19.51 10.16
CA ASP A 214 -25.81 -19.17 10.81
C ASP A 214 -26.85 -18.75 9.75
#